data_2a56b1a0b4041c01be4058197c74e04c
#
_entry.id   2a56b1a0b4041c01be4058197c74e04c
#
_cell.length_a   1.000
_cell.length_b   1.000
_cell.length_c   1.000
_cell.angle_alpha   90.00
_cell.angle_beta   90.00
_cell.angle_gamma   90.00
#
_symmetry.space_group_name_H-M   'P 1'
#
loop_
_entity.id
_entity.type
_entity.pdbx_description
1 polymer ?
#
loop_
_entity_poly.entity_id
_entity_poly.type
_entity_poly.pdbx_seq_one_letter_code
_entity_poly.pdbx_strand_id
1 'polypeptide(L)'
;LPDYGAVDKDDHGTHVAGILAAKNNNGVGICGVAGGDAPDNGIRIMCCPFNNGNPAASIKYGADHGAVICTNSWYIAGGSVGKVLQDAVNYFVTYAGIDEYGNQTGPMRGGIVFGSAGNDGVEPESHYPASLDNVIAVAALDPAFRKSGYSNYAEWVDIAAPGGGNGYGWQMWSCAIGNRYLELVGTSQATPVAAGVAALIVSKFAREGLTPYEVEYRLKRGVKPIDDYNPEYKGKLGVGCVDALLALSDEPVNFLPVITAQKPIEGVQIIPYGSTAQYVYTVSDMEDGANLDYVLEDPSKSITATKQDGTITLSVNNRNCIAGDHIAKLTVTDRGGLSSTTEFSIKLQPELLQEVELYPNPVVDILTIRASMTFSGEMRACLYDASGNLVLERKVTASLHKAGELDLSKVDGGSYTLKLYCNNKTITKNIIKL
;
A
#
# COMPACT_ATOMS: atom_id res chain seq x y z
N LEU A 1 7.83 38.11 -19.95
CA LEU A 1 7.88 37.62 -18.55
C LEU A 1 8.79 38.58 -17.79
N PRO A 2 8.44 39.01 -16.56
CA PRO A 2 9.38 39.77 -15.76
C PRO A 2 10.63 38.91 -15.56
N ASP A 3 11.80 39.52 -15.72
CA ASP A 3 13.07 38.91 -15.42
C ASP A 3 13.16 38.79 -13.90
N TYR A 4 12.79 37.63 -13.36
CA TYR A 4 12.86 37.34 -11.92
C TYR A 4 14.28 37.08 -11.45
N GLY A 5 15.31 37.38 -12.27
CA GLY A 5 16.70 37.37 -11.84
C GLY A 5 17.16 36.03 -11.29
N ALA A 6 16.74 34.92 -11.90
CA ALA A 6 17.22 33.60 -11.59
C ALA A 6 18.71 33.48 -12.00
N VAL A 7 19.57 34.18 -11.26
CA VAL A 7 21.02 34.07 -11.44
C VAL A 7 21.49 33.04 -10.45
N ASP A 8 21.93 31.90 -10.98
CA ASP A 8 22.73 30.93 -10.21
C ASP A 8 23.98 31.64 -9.68
N LYS A 9 24.30 31.44 -8.42
CA LYS A 9 25.41 32.13 -7.75
C LYS A 9 26.59 31.22 -7.42
N ASP A 10 26.38 29.91 -7.51
CA ASP A 10 27.32 28.91 -7.02
C ASP A 10 27.56 27.74 -7.99
N ASP A 11 27.19 27.90 -9.25
CA ASP A 11 27.27 26.87 -10.31
C ASP A 11 26.38 25.63 -10.12
N HIS A 12 25.84 25.37 -8.92
CA HIS A 12 25.15 24.11 -8.60
C HIS A 12 23.88 23.90 -9.43
N GLY A 13 22.98 24.90 -9.50
CA GLY A 13 21.75 24.79 -10.26
C GLY A 13 22.01 24.67 -11.77
N THR A 14 23.01 25.43 -12.30
CA THR A 14 23.45 25.34 -13.69
C THR A 14 24.02 23.96 -14.02
N HIS A 15 24.77 23.38 -13.09
CA HIS A 15 25.34 22.05 -13.23
C HIS A 15 24.26 20.95 -13.27
N VAL A 16 23.31 20.99 -12.35
CA VAL A 16 22.14 20.09 -12.33
C VAL A 16 21.33 20.18 -13.63
N ALA A 17 21.06 21.40 -14.10
CA ALA A 17 20.36 21.64 -15.35
C ALA A 17 21.12 21.10 -16.57
N GLY A 18 22.44 21.22 -16.59
CA GLY A 18 23.29 20.69 -17.66
C GLY A 18 23.27 19.15 -17.74
N ILE A 19 23.35 18.43 -16.61
CA ILE A 19 23.20 16.96 -16.58
C ILE A 19 21.84 16.55 -17.16
N LEU A 20 20.79 17.26 -16.80
CA LEU A 20 19.44 16.95 -17.24
C LEU A 20 19.23 17.23 -18.74
N ALA A 21 19.66 18.40 -19.23
CA ALA A 21 19.16 18.95 -20.50
C ALA A 21 20.18 19.71 -21.34
N ALA A 22 21.49 19.59 -21.11
CA ALA A 22 22.46 20.17 -22.03
C ALA A 22 22.22 19.61 -23.44
N LYS A 23 22.27 20.49 -24.44
CA LYS A 23 21.95 20.15 -25.83
C LYS A 23 22.91 19.12 -26.39
N ASN A 24 22.39 18.06 -26.94
CA ASN A 24 23.17 16.96 -27.53
C ASN A 24 23.49 17.24 -29.01
N ASN A 25 24.50 16.60 -29.51
CA ASN A 25 24.88 16.59 -30.93
C ASN A 25 25.12 17.99 -31.56
N ASN A 26 25.50 18.98 -30.75
CA ASN A 26 25.80 20.35 -31.23
C ASN A 26 27.29 20.63 -31.38
N GLY A 27 28.17 19.64 -31.12
CA GLY A 27 29.63 19.77 -31.20
C GLY A 27 30.23 20.65 -30.08
N VAL A 28 29.48 20.98 -29.01
CA VAL A 28 29.93 21.87 -27.95
C VAL A 28 29.66 21.23 -26.57
N GLY A 29 30.71 21.18 -25.73
CA GLY A 29 30.63 20.84 -24.31
C GLY A 29 30.17 19.43 -24.02
N ILE A 30 29.10 19.29 -23.28
CA ILE A 30 28.55 18.05 -22.72
C ILE A 30 27.18 17.70 -23.34
N CYS A 31 26.73 16.47 -23.10
CA CYS A 31 25.40 15.99 -23.40
C CYS A 31 24.57 15.84 -22.13
N GLY A 32 23.36 16.39 -22.12
CA GLY A 32 22.37 16.13 -21.09
C GLY A 32 21.59 14.83 -21.37
N VAL A 33 21.06 14.18 -20.33
CA VAL A 33 20.32 12.92 -20.48
C VAL A 33 19.11 13.09 -21.42
N ALA A 34 18.40 14.20 -21.34
CA ALA A 34 17.22 14.51 -22.14
C ALA A 34 17.37 15.80 -22.98
N GLY A 35 18.60 16.14 -23.36
CA GLY A 35 18.93 17.40 -24.06
C GLY A 35 18.43 17.47 -25.49
N GLY A 36 18.00 16.38 -26.11
CA GLY A 36 17.62 16.28 -27.51
C GLY A 36 18.80 16.47 -28.47
N ASP A 37 18.64 16.13 -29.73
CA ASP A 37 19.68 16.09 -30.75
C ASP A 37 19.44 17.05 -31.95
N ALA A 38 18.37 17.82 -31.90
CA ALA A 38 18.02 18.82 -32.90
C ALA A 38 17.59 20.15 -32.26
N PRO A 39 17.59 21.29 -32.97
CA PRO A 39 17.36 22.61 -32.40
C PRO A 39 16.08 22.74 -31.57
N ASP A 40 15.00 22.08 -32.01
CA ASP A 40 13.66 22.23 -31.43
C ASP A 40 13.19 21.03 -30.61
N ASN A 41 14.04 20.02 -30.40
CA ASN A 41 13.74 18.86 -29.56
C ASN A 41 14.56 18.87 -28.26
N GLY A 42 14.22 17.97 -27.34
CA GLY A 42 14.72 17.95 -25.96
C GLY A 42 13.76 18.61 -25.00
N ILE A 43 14.04 18.43 -23.73
CA ILE A 43 13.19 18.99 -22.68
C ILE A 43 13.39 20.50 -22.54
N ARG A 44 12.35 21.18 -22.04
CA ARG A 44 12.42 22.57 -21.61
C ARG A 44 12.55 22.61 -20.09
N ILE A 45 13.46 23.45 -19.59
CA ILE A 45 13.69 23.60 -18.14
C ILE A 45 12.97 24.85 -17.66
N MET A 46 12.25 24.70 -16.55
CA MET A 46 11.73 25.79 -15.75
C MET A 46 12.60 25.92 -14.50
N CYS A 47 13.44 26.95 -14.44
CA CYS A 47 14.28 27.21 -13.26
C CYS A 47 13.47 27.90 -12.18
N CYS A 48 13.37 27.29 -11.01
CA CYS A 48 12.65 27.83 -9.86
C CYS A 48 13.63 28.04 -8.70
N PRO A 49 14.23 29.25 -8.59
CA PRO A 49 15.23 29.51 -7.55
C PRO A 49 14.61 29.66 -6.18
N PHE A 50 15.33 29.24 -5.13
CA PHE A 50 14.93 29.35 -3.72
C PHE A 50 15.13 30.75 -3.12
N ASN A 51 15.31 31.79 -3.90
CA ASN A 51 15.76 33.09 -3.44
C ASN A 51 14.92 33.71 -2.29
N ASN A 52 13.75 33.17 -1.99
CA ASN A 52 12.88 33.64 -0.90
C ASN A 52 12.52 32.53 0.10
N GLY A 53 13.22 31.38 0.10
CA GLY A 53 13.09 30.33 1.12
C GLY A 53 11.76 29.57 1.13
N ASN A 54 10.99 29.59 0.02
CA ASN A 54 9.72 28.87 -0.06
C ASN A 54 9.71 27.82 -1.19
N PRO A 55 10.27 26.62 -0.95
CA PRO A 55 10.30 25.54 -1.94
C PRO A 55 8.90 25.05 -2.33
N ALA A 56 7.94 25.07 -1.43
CA ALA A 56 6.56 24.65 -1.72
C ALA A 56 5.91 25.54 -2.77
N ALA A 57 6.15 26.84 -2.72
CA ALA A 57 5.65 27.76 -3.74
C ALA A 57 6.30 27.51 -5.11
N SER A 58 7.59 27.17 -5.15
CA SER A 58 8.31 26.82 -6.38
C SER A 58 7.79 25.54 -7.02
N ILE A 59 7.53 24.50 -6.23
CA ILE A 59 6.95 23.23 -6.69
C ILE A 59 5.54 23.46 -7.26
N LYS A 60 4.70 24.20 -6.53
CA LYS A 60 3.36 24.55 -7.01
C LYS A 60 3.40 25.38 -8.30
N TYR A 61 4.29 26.37 -8.37
CA TYR A 61 4.48 27.19 -9.56
C TYR A 61 4.81 26.33 -10.80
N GLY A 62 5.70 25.35 -10.65
CA GLY A 62 6.03 24.41 -11.72
C GLY A 62 4.81 23.67 -12.26
N ALA A 63 3.97 23.12 -11.39
CA ALA A 63 2.73 22.46 -11.76
C ALA A 63 1.77 23.38 -12.51
N ASP A 64 1.53 24.58 -11.98
CA ASP A 64 0.60 25.57 -12.55
C ASP A 64 1.05 26.08 -13.94
N HIS A 65 2.35 25.94 -14.26
CA HIS A 65 2.94 26.43 -15.53
C HIS A 65 3.35 25.31 -16.48
N GLY A 66 2.83 24.08 -16.27
CA GLY A 66 2.92 22.99 -17.23
C GLY A 66 4.15 22.09 -17.08
N ALA A 67 4.94 22.22 -16.00
CA ALA A 67 5.96 21.23 -15.70
C ALA A 67 5.29 19.94 -15.21
N VAL A 68 5.73 18.79 -15.72
CA VAL A 68 5.26 17.46 -15.29
C VAL A 68 6.35 16.65 -14.59
N ILE A 69 7.59 17.16 -14.56
CA ILE A 69 8.71 16.58 -13.81
C ILE A 69 9.32 17.66 -12.93
N CYS A 70 9.43 17.39 -11.63
CA CYS A 70 10.06 18.26 -10.64
C CYS A 70 11.29 17.58 -10.08
N THR A 71 12.47 18.21 -10.18
CA THR A 71 13.73 17.66 -9.66
C THR A 71 14.30 18.58 -8.58
N ASN A 72 14.61 18.00 -7.41
CA ASN A 72 14.98 18.69 -6.20
C ASN A 72 16.36 18.22 -5.71
N SER A 73 17.41 18.90 -6.15
CA SER A 73 18.79 18.65 -5.71
C SER A 73 19.17 19.53 -4.52
N TRP A 74 18.36 19.52 -3.46
CA TRP A 74 18.51 20.31 -2.25
C TRP A 74 17.86 19.59 -1.07
N TYR A 75 18.14 20.02 0.14
CA TYR A 75 17.51 19.49 1.34
C TYR A 75 17.22 20.57 2.39
N ILE A 76 16.31 20.27 3.29
CA ILE A 76 16.06 21.06 4.50
C ILE A 76 16.72 20.34 5.66
N ALA A 77 17.72 21.00 6.29
CA ALA A 77 18.41 20.47 7.45
C ALA A 77 17.58 20.68 8.72
N GLY A 78 17.33 19.60 9.45
CA GLY A 78 16.73 19.61 10.78
C GLY A 78 15.24 19.96 10.84
N GLY A 79 14.52 19.31 11.75
CA GLY A 79 13.14 19.62 12.07
C GLY A 79 12.10 18.91 11.19
N SER A 80 10.84 18.98 11.60
CA SER A 80 9.71 18.50 10.83
C SER A 80 9.52 19.39 9.60
N VAL A 81 9.49 18.80 8.43
CA VAL A 81 8.99 19.47 7.24
C VAL A 81 7.53 19.79 7.47
N GLY A 82 7.19 21.08 7.38
CA GLY A 82 5.81 21.50 7.56
C GLY A 82 4.93 20.81 6.51
N LYS A 83 3.70 20.52 6.89
CA LYS A 83 2.64 19.98 6.01
C LYS A 83 2.58 20.67 4.64
N VAL A 84 2.97 21.94 4.57
CA VAL A 84 2.98 22.76 3.36
C VAL A 84 3.86 22.18 2.24
N LEU A 85 5.02 21.59 2.55
CA LEU A 85 5.88 20.99 1.52
C LEU A 85 5.29 19.67 1.02
N GLN A 86 4.78 18.82 1.91
CA GLN A 86 4.08 17.59 1.51
C GLN A 86 2.85 17.91 0.66
N ASP A 87 2.07 18.93 1.05
CA ASP A 87 0.89 19.36 0.29
C ASP A 87 1.30 19.88 -1.11
N ALA A 88 2.44 20.56 -1.25
CA ALA A 88 2.93 21.02 -2.56
C ALA A 88 3.41 19.86 -3.44
N VAL A 89 4.06 18.84 -2.87
CA VAL A 89 4.41 17.61 -3.58
C VAL A 89 3.15 16.89 -4.06
N ASN A 90 2.17 16.68 -3.18
CA ASN A 90 0.91 16.04 -3.51
C ASN A 90 0.15 16.83 -4.59
N TYR A 91 0.19 18.16 -4.51
CA TYR A 91 -0.40 19.05 -5.53
C TYR A 91 0.27 18.82 -6.88
N PHE A 92 1.62 18.80 -6.95
CA PHE A 92 2.36 18.58 -8.19
C PHE A 92 2.01 17.21 -8.81
N VAL A 93 2.03 16.15 -8.00
CA VAL A 93 1.74 14.79 -8.47
C VAL A 93 0.31 14.68 -9.00
N THR A 94 -0.65 15.38 -8.39
CA THR A 94 -2.06 15.28 -8.74
C THR A 94 -2.45 16.19 -9.91
N TYR A 95 -1.96 17.44 -9.92
CA TYR A 95 -2.51 18.50 -10.78
C TYR A 95 -1.57 18.98 -11.90
N ALA A 96 -0.30 18.57 -11.91
CA ALA A 96 0.57 18.92 -13.04
C ALA A 96 0.04 18.30 -14.36
N GLY A 97 0.18 19.03 -15.45
CA GLY A 97 -0.23 18.58 -16.78
C GLY A 97 -1.73 18.46 -17.02
N ILE A 98 -2.57 19.05 -16.14
CA ILE A 98 -4.03 19.12 -16.31
C ILE A 98 -4.53 20.58 -16.16
N ASP A 99 -5.68 20.87 -16.73
CA ASP A 99 -6.38 22.17 -16.58
C ASP A 99 -7.33 22.17 -15.37
N GLU A 100 -7.97 23.31 -15.13
CA GLU A 100 -8.94 23.49 -14.04
C GLU A 100 -10.20 22.61 -14.17
N TYR A 101 -10.46 22.05 -15.36
CA TYR A 101 -11.58 21.13 -15.63
C TYR A 101 -11.15 19.67 -15.53
N GLY A 102 -9.87 19.40 -15.25
CA GLY A 102 -9.30 18.06 -15.14
C GLY A 102 -8.93 17.43 -16.49
N ASN A 103 -8.89 18.19 -17.59
CA ASN A 103 -8.41 17.68 -18.88
C ASN A 103 -6.89 17.67 -18.91
N GLN A 104 -6.31 16.65 -19.52
CA GLN A 104 -4.86 16.59 -19.73
C GLN A 104 -4.43 17.65 -20.75
N THR A 105 -3.50 18.54 -20.37
CA THR A 105 -2.92 19.59 -21.21
C THR A 105 -1.42 19.38 -21.44
N GLY A 106 -0.77 18.56 -20.61
CA GLY A 106 0.63 18.19 -20.71
C GLY A 106 0.84 16.80 -21.34
N PRO A 107 2.08 16.37 -21.48
CA PRO A 107 2.42 15.04 -22.02
C PRO A 107 2.03 13.89 -21.10
N MET A 108 1.67 14.19 -19.85
CA MET A 108 1.27 13.25 -18.81
C MET A 108 0.18 13.89 -17.94
N ARG A 109 -0.71 13.07 -17.39
CA ARG A 109 -1.76 13.48 -16.45
C ARG A 109 -1.26 13.31 -15.01
N GLY A 110 -0.92 14.40 -14.37
CA GLY A 110 -0.20 14.44 -13.11
C GLY A 110 1.30 14.67 -13.31
N GLY A 111 2.06 14.72 -12.21
CA GLY A 111 3.50 14.97 -12.21
C GLY A 111 4.30 13.99 -11.39
N ILE A 112 5.61 13.94 -11.63
CA ILE A 112 6.57 13.11 -10.90
C ILE A 112 7.63 13.99 -10.23
N VAL A 113 7.96 13.69 -8.98
CA VAL A 113 8.86 14.51 -8.15
C VAL A 113 10.07 13.67 -7.75
N PHE A 114 11.26 14.23 -7.94
CA PHE A 114 12.54 13.61 -7.54
C PHE A 114 13.21 14.40 -6.42
N GLY A 115 13.89 13.71 -5.51
CA GLY A 115 14.67 14.29 -4.42
C GLY A 115 16.02 13.61 -4.23
N SER A 116 17.05 14.38 -3.93
CA SER A 116 18.40 13.87 -3.64
C SER A 116 18.49 13.26 -2.25
N ALA A 117 19.06 12.07 -2.10
CA ALA A 117 19.11 11.32 -0.82
C ALA A 117 20.02 11.99 0.24
N GLY A 118 20.89 12.91 -0.15
CA GLY A 118 21.84 13.61 0.74
C GLY A 118 23.26 13.07 0.67
N ASN A 119 24.20 13.85 1.21
CA ASN A 119 25.64 13.67 0.97
C ASN A 119 26.46 13.50 2.27
N ASP A 120 25.87 12.97 3.33
CA ASP A 120 26.52 12.80 4.63
C ASP A 120 27.13 11.40 4.83
N GLY A 121 26.83 10.46 3.91
CA GLY A 121 27.31 9.07 3.96
C GLY A 121 26.70 8.23 5.06
N VAL A 122 25.53 8.62 5.55
CA VAL A 122 24.83 8.01 6.69
C VAL A 122 23.48 7.42 6.29
N GLU A 123 22.85 6.72 7.23
CA GLU A 123 21.47 6.25 7.14
C GLU A 123 20.56 7.16 7.99
N PRO A 124 20.00 8.24 7.43
CA PRO A 124 19.12 9.11 8.16
C PRO A 124 17.70 8.54 8.22
N GLU A 125 16.99 8.78 9.32
CA GLU A 125 15.58 8.47 9.45
C GLU A 125 14.74 9.20 8.39
N SER A 126 15.13 10.45 8.08
CA SER A 126 14.50 11.26 7.04
C SER A 126 15.46 12.26 6.41
N HIS A 127 15.21 12.64 5.16
CA HIS A 127 15.97 13.65 4.41
C HIS A 127 15.05 14.36 3.42
N TYR A 128 14.58 15.55 3.75
CA TYR A 128 13.54 16.22 2.99
C TYR A 128 14.07 17.07 1.82
N PRO A 129 13.43 17.02 0.61
CA PRO A 129 12.14 16.40 0.31
C PRO A 129 12.22 14.91 -0.04
N ALA A 130 13.39 14.29 -0.17
CA ALA A 130 13.55 12.94 -0.71
C ALA A 130 12.75 11.88 0.04
N SER A 131 12.66 11.96 1.36
CA SER A 131 11.92 11.00 2.21
C SER A 131 10.44 11.34 2.41
N LEU A 132 9.87 12.29 1.63
CA LEU A 132 8.43 12.56 1.61
C LEU A 132 7.69 11.54 0.76
N ASP A 133 6.41 11.30 1.10
CA ASP A 133 5.52 10.53 0.25
C ASP A 133 5.43 11.14 -1.15
N ASN A 134 5.34 10.30 -2.17
CA ASN A 134 5.25 10.70 -3.58
C ASN A 134 6.49 11.44 -4.13
N VAL A 135 7.65 11.27 -3.50
CA VAL A 135 8.95 11.73 -4.02
C VAL A 135 9.82 10.52 -4.32
N ILE A 136 10.39 10.46 -5.51
CA ILE A 136 11.40 9.45 -5.87
C ILE A 136 12.75 9.87 -5.32
N ALA A 137 13.21 9.19 -4.32
CA ALA A 137 14.50 9.44 -3.67
C ALA A 137 15.66 8.80 -4.45
N VAL A 138 16.70 9.60 -4.74
CA VAL A 138 17.82 9.18 -5.60
C VAL A 138 19.12 9.13 -4.83
N ALA A 139 19.73 7.94 -4.70
CA ALA A 139 21.07 7.74 -4.19
C ALA A 139 22.14 7.89 -5.30
N ALA A 140 23.40 8.17 -4.91
CA ALA A 140 24.49 8.33 -5.84
C ALA A 140 25.42 7.11 -5.89
N LEU A 141 25.78 6.70 -7.12
CA LEU A 141 26.75 5.66 -7.40
C LEU A 141 28.02 6.22 -8.07
N ASP A 142 29.13 5.54 -7.81
CA ASP A 142 30.39 5.73 -8.52
C ASP A 142 30.38 4.99 -9.89
N PRO A 143 31.39 5.19 -10.76
CA PRO A 143 31.48 4.50 -12.05
C PRO A 143 31.60 2.98 -11.99
N ALA A 144 31.88 2.40 -10.82
CA ALA A 144 31.91 0.96 -10.58
C ALA A 144 30.60 0.40 -10.01
N PHE A 145 29.49 1.18 -10.06
CA PHE A 145 28.17 0.86 -9.50
C PHE A 145 28.15 0.67 -7.98
N ARG A 146 29.18 1.15 -7.28
CA ARG A 146 29.20 1.13 -5.81
C ARG A 146 28.59 2.43 -5.29
N LYS A 147 27.98 2.34 -4.11
CA LYS A 147 27.52 3.53 -3.39
C LYS A 147 28.65 4.54 -3.25
N SER A 148 28.48 5.74 -3.74
CA SER A 148 29.44 6.82 -3.51
C SER A 148 29.62 7.07 -2.01
N GLY A 149 30.85 7.24 -1.55
CA GLY A 149 31.17 7.33 -0.12
C GLY A 149 30.32 8.35 0.63
N TYR A 150 30.00 9.46 -0.02
CA TYR A 150 29.16 10.53 0.52
C TYR A 150 27.64 10.23 0.45
N SER A 151 27.16 9.35 -0.44
CA SER A 151 25.73 9.14 -0.61
C SER A 151 25.09 8.62 0.66
N ASN A 152 24.02 9.27 1.11
CA ASN A 152 23.10 8.69 2.08
C ASN A 152 22.41 7.46 1.49
N TYR A 153 21.92 6.59 2.37
CA TYR A 153 21.26 5.33 2.04
C TYR A 153 20.19 5.05 3.10
N ALA A 154 19.05 4.52 2.72
CA ALA A 154 17.96 4.17 3.63
C ALA A 154 16.90 3.32 2.91
N GLU A 155 15.98 2.72 3.64
CA GLU A 155 14.85 1.98 3.07
C GLU A 155 13.89 2.86 2.25
N TRP A 156 13.83 4.16 2.53
CA TRP A 156 13.04 5.14 1.76
C TRP A 156 13.71 5.61 0.45
N VAL A 157 14.92 5.16 0.13
CA VAL A 157 15.54 5.43 -1.18
C VAL A 157 14.88 4.55 -2.24
N ASP A 158 14.49 5.15 -3.36
CA ASP A 158 13.74 4.46 -4.41
C ASP A 158 14.61 3.92 -5.53
N ILE A 159 15.63 4.68 -5.94
CA ILE A 159 16.47 4.38 -7.07
C ILE A 159 17.89 4.95 -6.87
N ALA A 160 18.85 4.38 -7.53
CA ALA A 160 20.20 4.93 -7.59
C ALA A 160 20.53 5.41 -9.01
N ALA A 161 21.43 6.38 -9.11
CA ALA A 161 21.93 6.89 -10.40
C ALA A 161 23.40 7.30 -10.30
N PRO A 162 24.13 7.45 -11.42
CA PRO A 162 25.48 7.99 -11.42
C PRO A 162 25.52 9.38 -10.80
N GLY A 163 26.29 9.55 -9.72
CA GLY A 163 26.49 10.83 -9.03
C GLY A 163 27.97 11.21 -8.89
N GLY A 164 28.86 10.36 -9.42
CA GLY A 164 30.29 10.52 -9.32
C GLY A 164 30.88 9.95 -8.02
N GLY A 165 32.19 9.83 -7.98
CA GLY A 165 32.95 9.27 -6.86
C GLY A 165 34.17 10.13 -6.50
N ASN A 166 34.84 9.77 -5.41
CA ASN A 166 36.01 10.51 -4.92
C ASN A 166 37.32 10.20 -5.70
N GLY A 167 37.27 9.34 -6.72
CA GLY A 167 38.43 9.01 -7.57
C GLY A 167 38.71 10.10 -8.60
N TYR A 168 39.96 10.26 -8.99
CA TYR A 168 40.33 11.16 -10.09
C TYR A 168 39.65 10.73 -11.40
N GLY A 169 38.95 11.68 -12.06
CA GLY A 169 38.17 11.41 -13.27
C GLY A 169 36.86 10.67 -13.02
N TRP A 170 36.42 10.59 -11.76
CA TRP A 170 35.14 9.94 -11.38
C TRP A 170 34.03 10.96 -11.08
N GLN A 171 34.31 12.22 -11.30
CA GLN A 171 33.36 13.31 -11.10
C GLN A 171 32.40 13.42 -12.31
N MET A 172 31.31 14.11 -12.10
CA MET A 172 30.30 14.41 -13.14
C MET A 172 30.61 15.76 -13.78
N TRP A 173 30.93 15.76 -15.08
CA TRP A 173 31.06 17.00 -15.84
C TRP A 173 29.71 17.60 -16.19
N SER A 174 29.55 18.92 -16.03
CA SER A 174 28.39 19.65 -16.50
C SER A 174 28.64 21.12 -16.73
N CYS A 175 27.58 21.83 -17.15
CA CYS A 175 27.60 23.27 -17.38
C CYS A 175 27.85 24.07 -16.11
N ALA A 176 28.52 25.21 -16.25
CA ALA A 176 28.79 26.16 -15.18
C ALA A 176 28.53 27.59 -15.64
N ILE A 177 28.38 28.50 -14.69
CA ILE A 177 28.17 29.93 -14.94
C ILE A 177 29.34 30.48 -15.78
N GLY A 178 29.03 31.45 -16.65
CA GLY A 178 30.04 32.11 -17.48
C GLY A 178 30.53 31.26 -18.66
N ASN A 179 29.67 30.40 -19.21
CA ASN A 179 29.96 29.57 -20.37
C ASN A 179 31.16 28.64 -20.15
N ARG A 180 31.21 28.02 -18.96
CA ARG A 180 32.25 27.08 -18.53
C ARG A 180 31.66 25.68 -18.28
N TYR A 181 32.54 24.75 -18.02
CA TYR A 181 32.21 23.41 -17.56
C TYR A 181 33.04 23.12 -16.32
N LEU A 182 32.49 22.35 -15.39
CA LEU A 182 33.20 21.91 -14.18
C LEU A 182 32.74 20.53 -13.76
N GLU A 183 33.49 19.94 -12.87
CA GLU A 183 33.23 18.63 -12.26
C GLU A 183 32.65 18.80 -10.85
N LEU A 184 31.51 18.15 -10.59
CA LEU A 184 30.95 18.01 -9.24
C LEU A 184 30.60 16.55 -8.95
N VAL A 185 30.42 16.25 -7.68
CA VAL A 185 29.90 14.98 -7.18
C VAL A 185 28.76 15.21 -6.21
N GLY A 186 27.80 14.30 -6.13
CA GLY A 186 26.72 14.37 -5.18
C GLY A 186 25.48 13.62 -5.59
N THR A 187 24.61 13.36 -4.64
CA THR A 187 23.23 12.92 -4.93
C THR A 187 22.48 14.00 -5.71
N SER A 188 22.91 15.26 -5.61
CA SER A 188 22.45 16.38 -6.45
C SER A 188 22.75 16.18 -7.94
N GLN A 189 23.80 15.46 -8.29
CA GLN A 189 24.16 15.11 -9.67
C GLN A 189 23.49 13.81 -10.13
N ALA A 190 23.22 12.88 -9.23
CA ALA A 190 22.48 11.66 -9.53
C ALA A 190 20.99 11.93 -9.82
N THR A 191 20.38 12.84 -9.08
CA THR A 191 18.95 13.18 -9.21
C THR A 191 18.54 13.63 -10.62
N PRO A 192 19.26 14.56 -11.29
CA PRO A 192 18.93 14.95 -12.65
C PRO A 192 19.17 13.83 -13.69
N VAL A 193 20.01 12.84 -13.41
CA VAL A 193 20.15 11.66 -14.29
C VAL A 193 18.86 10.85 -14.27
N ALA A 194 18.33 10.52 -13.08
CA ALA A 194 17.08 9.79 -12.94
C ALA A 194 15.89 10.59 -13.52
N ALA A 195 15.79 11.89 -13.23
CA ALA A 195 14.78 12.77 -13.79
C ALA A 195 14.86 12.88 -15.33
N GLY A 196 16.07 12.85 -15.89
CA GLY A 196 16.29 12.83 -17.33
C GLY A 196 15.81 11.55 -18.00
N VAL A 197 16.02 10.40 -17.36
CA VAL A 197 15.46 9.12 -17.86
C VAL A 197 13.94 9.15 -17.78
N ALA A 198 13.34 9.69 -16.71
CA ALA A 198 11.90 9.89 -16.64
C ALA A 198 11.38 10.81 -17.76
N ALA A 199 12.13 11.86 -18.10
CA ALA A 199 11.79 12.76 -19.22
C ALA A 199 11.83 12.03 -20.57
N LEU A 200 12.79 11.11 -20.78
CA LEU A 200 12.83 10.28 -21.97
C LEU A 200 11.64 9.31 -22.02
N ILE A 201 11.23 8.72 -20.87
CA ILE A 201 10.03 7.86 -20.76
C ILE A 201 8.79 8.70 -21.17
N VAL A 202 8.60 9.87 -20.56
CA VAL A 202 7.48 10.77 -20.89
C VAL A 202 7.52 11.13 -22.38
N SER A 203 8.68 11.46 -22.95
CA SER A 203 8.79 11.78 -24.36
C SER A 203 8.42 10.63 -25.30
N LYS A 204 8.83 9.40 -24.96
CA LYS A 204 8.55 8.19 -25.77
C LYS A 204 7.10 7.74 -25.67
N PHE A 205 6.54 7.78 -24.46
CA PHE A 205 5.22 7.20 -24.15
C PHE A 205 4.11 8.25 -23.96
N ALA A 206 4.40 9.52 -24.28
CA ALA A 206 3.40 10.60 -24.19
C ALA A 206 2.11 10.25 -24.95
N ARG A 207 0.99 10.25 -24.21
CA ARG A 207 -0.35 10.03 -24.76
C ARG A 207 -1.38 10.56 -23.78
N GLU A 208 -2.63 10.63 -24.23
CA GLU A 208 -3.75 10.85 -23.31
C GLU A 208 -3.80 9.68 -22.28
N GLY A 209 -3.88 10.01 -21.00
CA GLY A 209 -3.93 9.07 -19.91
C GLY A 209 -2.58 8.51 -19.43
N LEU A 210 -1.43 8.94 -19.98
CA LEU A 210 -0.14 8.62 -19.36
C LEU A 210 -0.12 9.19 -17.92
N THR A 211 0.26 8.37 -16.94
CA THR A 211 0.25 8.73 -15.52
C THR A 211 1.66 8.77 -14.93
N PRO A 212 1.88 9.52 -13.82
CA PRO A 212 3.13 9.46 -13.05
C PRO A 212 3.49 8.06 -12.59
N TYR A 213 2.48 7.27 -12.21
CA TYR A 213 2.67 5.89 -11.79
C TYR A 213 3.27 5.01 -12.90
N GLU A 214 2.80 5.14 -14.15
CA GLU A 214 3.39 4.41 -15.28
C GLU A 214 4.84 4.84 -15.53
N VAL A 215 5.14 6.13 -15.45
CA VAL A 215 6.50 6.65 -15.62
C VAL A 215 7.43 6.12 -14.52
N GLU A 216 6.99 6.15 -13.27
CA GLU A 216 7.71 5.61 -12.14
C GLU A 216 7.95 4.10 -12.27
N TYR A 217 6.92 3.35 -12.64
CA TYR A 217 7.03 1.91 -12.86
C TYR A 217 8.08 1.58 -13.93
N ARG A 218 8.02 2.26 -15.11
CA ARG A 218 9.01 2.07 -16.17
C ARG A 218 10.41 2.42 -15.71
N LEU A 219 10.57 3.48 -14.94
CA LEU A 219 11.82 3.92 -14.35
C LEU A 219 12.38 2.86 -13.39
N LYS A 220 11.56 2.37 -12.46
CA LYS A 220 11.98 1.40 -11.42
C LYS A 220 12.22 0.00 -11.96
N ARG A 221 11.49 -0.46 -12.98
CA ARG A 221 11.77 -1.73 -13.63
C ARG A 221 13.00 -1.64 -14.57
N GLY A 222 13.23 -0.47 -15.13
CA GLY A 222 14.36 -0.20 -16.04
C GLY A 222 15.64 0.12 -15.29
N VAL A 223 16.09 -0.82 -14.44
CA VAL A 223 17.30 -0.64 -13.65
C VAL A 223 18.28 -1.77 -13.84
N LYS A 224 19.56 -1.45 -13.68
CA LYS A 224 20.63 -2.44 -13.53
C LYS A 224 20.72 -2.84 -12.05
N PRO A 225 20.66 -4.13 -11.71
CA PRO A 225 20.85 -4.60 -10.33
C PRO A 225 22.20 -4.17 -9.77
N ILE A 226 22.22 -3.71 -8.52
CA ILE A 226 23.43 -3.18 -7.86
C ILE A 226 23.75 -3.87 -6.52
N ASP A 227 22.93 -4.77 -6.04
CA ASP A 227 23.10 -5.43 -4.73
C ASP A 227 24.43 -6.17 -4.61
N ASP A 228 24.86 -6.84 -5.67
CA ASP A 228 26.15 -7.58 -5.69
C ASP A 228 27.37 -6.65 -5.59
N TYR A 229 27.22 -5.39 -6.01
CA TYR A 229 28.24 -4.37 -5.86
C TYR A 229 28.18 -3.66 -4.49
N ASN A 230 27.06 -3.80 -3.77
CA ASN A 230 26.73 -3.09 -2.56
C ASN A 230 26.10 -3.98 -1.48
N PRO A 231 26.71 -5.12 -1.12
CA PRO A 231 26.08 -6.11 -0.23
C PRO A 231 25.76 -5.54 1.17
N GLU A 232 26.53 -4.54 1.64
CA GLU A 232 26.32 -3.88 2.93
C GLU A 232 25.11 -2.93 2.95
N TYR A 233 24.63 -2.52 1.76
CA TYR A 233 23.55 -1.55 1.58
C TYR A 233 22.32 -2.15 0.89
N LYS A 234 22.21 -3.48 0.87
CA LYS A 234 21.09 -4.18 0.25
C LYS A 234 19.75 -3.70 0.78
N GLY A 235 18.84 -3.33 -0.14
CA GLY A 235 17.52 -2.78 0.19
C GLY A 235 17.52 -1.32 0.64
N LYS A 236 18.70 -0.62 0.60
CA LYS A 236 18.85 0.76 1.07
C LYS A 236 19.35 1.74 -0.01
N LEU A 237 19.50 1.26 -1.23
CA LEU A 237 19.89 2.06 -2.40
C LEU A 237 18.80 2.04 -3.49
N GLY A 238 17.58 1.69 -3.09
CA GLY A 238 16.46 1.51 -3.99
C GLY A 238 16.54 0.23 -4.81
N VAL A 239 15.76 0.17 -5.89
CA VAL A 239 15.61 -1.04 -6.71
C VAL A 239 16.78 -1.30 -7.67
N GLY A 240 17.70 -0.34 -7.83
CA GLY A 240 18.86 -0.49 -8.71
C GLY A 240 19.34 0.82 -9.32
N CYS A 241 20.35 0.75 -10.18
CA CYS A 241 20.84 1.90 -10.97
C CYS A 241 19.95 2.12 -12.18
N VAL A 242 19.44 3.34 -12.35
CA VAL A 242 18.64 3.71 -13.52
C VAL A 242 19.37 3.39 -14.83
N ASP A 243 18.67 2.76 -15.78
CA ASP A 243 19.15 2.43 -17.12
C ASP A 243 18.12 2.89 -18.16
N ALA A 244 18.51 3.88 -18.98
CA ALA A 244 17.62 4.47 -19.97
C ALA A 244 17.16 3.47 -21.04
N LEU A 245 18.01 2.54 -21.45
CA LEU A 245 17.66 1.54 -22.47
C LEU A 245 16.59 0.59 -21.96
N LEU A 246 16.74 0.09 -20.72
CA LEU A 246 15.78 -0.80 -20.08
C LEU A 246 14.48 -0.06 -19.79
N ALA A 247 14.54 1.18 -19.26
CA ALA A 247 13.38 2.00 -18.93
C ALA A 247 12.53 2.36 -20.16
N LEU A 248 13.17 2.48 -21.33
CA LEU A 248 12.52 2.76 -22.62
C LEU A 248 12.14 1.50 -23.40
N SER A 249 12.28 0.31 -22.85
CA SER A 249 11.87 -0.92 -23.52
C SER A 249 10.37 -0.91 -23.82
N ASP A 250 9.97 -1.53 -24.94
CA ASP A 250 8.56 -1.66 -25.35
C ASP A 250 7.86 -2.89 -24.71
N GLU A 251 8.53 -3.53 -23.75
CA GLU A 251 7.93 -4.60 -22.96
C GLU A 251 6.62 -4.13 -22.32
N PRO A 252 5.57 -4.93 -22.38
CA PRO A 252 4.32 -4.61 -21.70
C PRO A 252 4.56 -4.29 -20.22
N VAL A 253 3.93 -3.25 -19.78
CA VAL A 253 3.91 -2.91 -18.35
C VAL A 253 2.81 -3.76 -17.71
N ASN A 254 3.14 -4.47 -16.64
CA ASN A 254 2.14 -5.16 -15.81
C ASN A 254 2.11 -4.45 -14.45
N PHE A 255 0.95 -3.89 -14.09
CA PHE A 255 0.77 -3.16 -12.84
C PHE A 255 0.17 -4.07 -11.77
N LEU A 256 0.40 -3.71 -10.52
CA LEU A 256 -0.28 -4.37 -9.40
C LEU A 256 -1.77 -4.00 -9.42
N PRO A 257 -2.68 -4.98 -9.28
CA PRO A 257 -4.08 -4.68 -9.13
C PRO A 257 -4.34 -3.84 -7.86
N VAL A 258 -5.31 -2.95 -7.94
CA VAL A 258 -5.70 -2.05 -6.85
C VAL A 258 -6.95 -2.57 -6.16
N ILE A 259 -6.93 -2.65 -4.84
CA ILE A 259 -8.08 -3.02 -4.00
C ILE A 259 -8.46 -1.81 -3.15
N THR A 260 -9.67 -1.31 -3.30
CA THR A 260 -10.17 -0.16 -2.54
C THR A 260 -11.46 -0.53 -1.82
N ALA A 261 -11.50 -0.42 -0.50
CA ALA A 261 -12.74 -0.57 0.26
C ALA A 261 -13.68 0.61 -0.03
N GLN A 262 -14.94 0.34 -0.38
CA GLN A 262 -15.93 1.41 -0.63
C GLN A 262 -16.24 2.23 0.63
N LYS A 263 -16.06 1.62 1.81
CA LYS A 263 -16.12 2.32 3.10
C LYS A 263 -14.90 1.93 3.91
N PRO A 264 -14.23 2.86 4.59
CA PRO A 264 -13.12 2.53 5.48
C PRO A 264 -13.51 1.44 6.49
N ILE A 265 -12.66 0.42 6.61
CA ILE A 265 -12.83 -0.67 7.58
C ILE A 265 -11.78 -0.40 8.67
N GLU A 266 -12.22 0.25 9.75
CA GLU A 266 -11.33 0.61 10.85
C GLU A 266 -11.49 -0.39 12.01
N GLY A 267 -10.35 -0.86 12.54
CA GLY A 267 -10.31 -1.73 13.70
C GLY A 267 -10.97 -3.10 13.49
N VAL A 268 -11.31 -3.76 14.59
CA VAL A 268 -11.94 -5.09 14.59
C VAL A 268 -13.45 -4.95 14.41
N GLN A 269 -13.98 -5.59 13.37
CA GLN A 269 -15.42 -5.59 13.07
C GLN A 269 -16.14 -6.64 13.92
N ILE A 270 -16.96 -6.21 14.88
CA ILE A 270 -17.69 -7.10 15.80
C ILE A 270 -19.00 -7.52 15.15
N ILE A 271 -19.17 -8.83 14.92
CA ILE A 271 -20.36 -9.44 14.30
C ILE A 271 -21.09 -10.28 15.37
N PRO A 272 -22.27 -9.84 15.85
CA PRO A 272 -23.08 -10.61 16.79
C PRO A 272 -23.52 -11.95 16.19
N TYR A 273 -23.73 -12.96 17.05
CA TYR A 273 -24.27 -14.25 16.62
C TYR A 273 -25.61 -14.08 15.88
N GLY A 274 -25.76 -14.79 14.78
CA GLY A 274 -26.96 -14.74 13.95
C GLY A 274 -27.09 -13.50 13.06
N SER A 275 -26.14 -12.56 13.15
CA SER A 275 -26.08 -11.36 12.32
C SER A 275 -25.31 -11.59 11.03
N THR A 276 -25.56 -10.72 10.05
CA THR A 276 -24.83 -10.63 8.80
C THR A 276 -24.20 -9.26 8.65
N ALA A 277 -23.07 -9.18 7.94
CA ALA A 277 -22.46 -7.92 7.54
C ALA A 277 -21.95 -8.03 6.10
N GLN A 278 -21.81 -6.90 5.41
CA GLN A 278 -21.26 -6.84 4.06
C GLN A 278 -20.14 -5.80 3.98
N TYR A 279 -19.06 -6.18 3.29
CA TYR A 279 -17.92 -5.33 2.97
C TYR A 279 -17.71 -5.36 1.47
N VAL A 280 -17.63 -4.19 0.87
CA VAL A 280 -17.57 -4.05 -0.58
C VAL A 280 -16.24 -3.41 -0.96
N TYR A 281 -15.52 -4.07 -1.88
CA TYR A 281 -14.27 -3.61 -2.44
C TYR A 281 -14.43 -3.38 -3.94
N THR A 282 -13.89 -2.27 -4.41
CA THR A 282 -13.66 -2.07 -5.84
C THR A 282 -12.26 -2.58 -6.16
N VAL A 283 -12.15 -3.38 -7.20
CA VAL A 283 -10.89 -3.92 -7.69
C VAL A 283 -10.70 -3.53 -9.15
N SER A 284 -9.53 -3.04 -9.47
CA SER A 284 -9.18 -2.60 -10.82
C SER A 284 -7.70 -2.81 -11.08
N ASP A 285 -7.38 -2.96 -12.32
CA ASP A 285 -6.02 -3.00 -12.84
C ASP A 285 -5.94 -2.11 -14.08
N MET A 286 -4.76 -1.56 -14.37
CA MET A 286 -4.60 -0.62 -15.48
C MET A 286 -4.68 -1.31 -16.83
N GLU A 287 -4.15 -2.53 -16.94
CA GLU A 287 -4.14 -3.33 -18.16
C GLU A 287 -5.36 -4.23 -18.27
N ASP A 288 -5.71 -4.90 -17.17
CA ASP A 288 -6.73 -5.92 -17.13
C ASP A 288 -8.12 -5.40 -16.72
N GLY A 289 -8.18 -4.12 -16.29
CA GLY A 289 -9.41 -3.49 -15.83
C GLY A 289 -10.04 -4.25 -14.66
N ALA A 290 -11.26 -4.72 -14.82
CA ALA A 290 -11.99 -5.52 -13.84
C ALA A 290 -11.75 -7.04 -13.97
N ASN A 291 -10.95 -7.48 -14.96
CA ASN A 291 -10.76 -8.89 -15.27
C ASN A 291 -9.63 -9.52 -14.45
N LEU A 292 -9.85 -9.60 -13.16
CA LEU A 292 -8.91 -10.04 -12.13
C LEU A 292 -9.43 -11.32 -11.47
N ASP A 293 -8.52 -12.22 -11.09
CA ASP A 293 -8.85 -13.36 -10.23
C ASP A 293 -8.81 -12.94 -8.75
N TYR A 294 -9.49 -13.70 -7.89
CA TYR A 294 -9.42 -13.44 -6.46
C TYR A 294 -9.40 -14.72 -5.62
N VAL A 295 -8.75 -14.64 -4.47
CA VAL A 295 -8.74 -15.67 -3.44
C VAL A 295 -9.13 -15.02 -2.10
N LEU A 296 -10.05 -15.68 -1.38
CA LEU A 296 -10.43 -15.31 -0.02
C LEU A 296 -9.91 -16.36 0.95
N GLU A 297 -9.04 -15.97 1.87
CA GLU A 297 -8.66 -16.76 3.02
C GLU A 297 -9.53 -16.36 4.21
N ASP A 298 -10.40 -17.26 4.64
CA ASP A 298 -11.29 -17.07 5.79
C ASP A 298 -11.17 -18.20 6.80
N PRO A 299 -10.33 -18.04 7.84
CA PRO A 299 -10.19 -19.02 8.92
C PRO A 299 -11.48 -19.27 9.73
N SER A 300 -12.39 -18.28 9.74
CA SER A 300 -13.65 -18.36 10.49
C SER A 300 -14.71 -19.23 9.79
N LYS A 301 -14.59 -19.42 8.47
CA LYS A 301 -15.61 -20.07 7.60
C LYS A 301 -16.96 -19.32 7.64
N SER A 302 -16.95 -18.02 7.87
CA SER A 302 -18.15 -17.19 7.97
C SER A 302 -18.39 -16.32 6.74
N ILE A 303 -17.42 -16.23 5.82
CA ILE A 303 -17.42 -15.25 4.74
C ILE A 303 -17.65 -15.95 3.41
N THR A 304 -18.54 -15.38 2.61
CA THR A 304 -18.68 -15.71 1.19
C THR A 304 -18.31 -14.49 0.35
N ALA A 305 -17.61 -14.72 -0.75
CA ALA A 305 -17.24 -13.66 -1.69
C ALA A 305 -18.00 -13.81 -3.00
N THR A 306 -18.47 -12.71 -3.55
CA THR A 306 -19.03 -12.63 -4.91
C THR A 306 -18.36 -11.50 -5.67
N LYS A 307 -18.04 -11.72 -6.95
CA LYS A 307 -17.43 -10.69 -7.82
C LYS A 307 -18.38 -10.37 -8.96
N GLN A 308 -18.60 -9.09 -9.20
CA GLN A 308 -19.34 -8.57 -10.33
C GLN A 308 -18.76 -7.22 -10.76
N ASP A 309 -18.42 -7.08 -12.06
CA ASP A 309 -18.02 -5.83 -12.71
C ASP A 309 -16.98 -5.01 -11.92
N GLY A 310 -15.88 -5.63 -11.49
CA GLY A 310 -14.83 -4.96 -10.71
C GLY A 310 -15.20 -4.69 -9.25
N THR A 311 -16.28 -5.27 -8.77
CA THR A 311 -16.70 -5.17 -7.37
C THR A 311 -16.66 -6.55 -6.73
N ILE A 312 -16.00 -6.68 -5.58
CA ILE A 312 -16.03 -7.89 -4.73
C ILE A 312 -16.81 -7.56 -3.47
N THR A 313 -17.89 -8.31 -3.27
CA THR A 313 -18.71 -8.21 -2.05
C THR A 313 -18.41 -9.40 -1.15
N LEU A 314 -17.93 -9.13 0.05
CA LEU A 314 -17.74 -10.10 1.11
C LEU A 314 -18.96 -10.07 2.03
N SER A 315 -19.67 -11.18 2.12
CA SER A 315 -20.83 -11.34 2.99
C SER A 315 -20.47 -12.23 4.17
N VAL A 316 -20.41 -11.63 5.37
CA VAL A 316 -20.16 -12.34 6.63
C VAL A 316 -21.48 -12.83 7.20
N ASN A 317 -21.55 -14.08 7.62
CA ASN A 317 -22.70 -14.66 8.30
C ASN A 317 -22.21 -15.38 9.58
N ASN A 318 -22.50 -14.81 10.74
CA ASN A 318 -22.12 -15.41 12.02
C ASN A 318 -23.11 -16.49 12.45
N ARG A 319 -23.25 -17.54 11.59
CA ARG A 319 -23.95 -18.79 11.91
C ARG A 319 -23.16 -19.97 11.39
N ASN A 320 -23.05 -21.04 12.16
CA ASN A 320 -22.33 -22.26 11.76
C ASN A 320 -20.85 -22.03 11.37
N CYS A 321 -20.20 -21.08 12.04
CA CYS A 321 -18.83 -20.67 11.84
C CYS A 321 -17.99 -20.82 13.11
N ILE A 322 -16.70 -20.53 13.03
CA ILE A 322 -15.79 -20.57 14.17
C ILE A 322 -15.87 -19.23 14.89
N ALA A 323 -16.43 -19.19 16.09
CA ALA A 323 -16.47 -17.97 16.90
C ALA A 323 -15.07 -17.55 17.38
N GLY A 324 -14.86 -16.25 17.60
CA GLY A 324 -13.61 -15.69 18.07
C GLY A 324 -13.08 -14.54 17.18
N ASP A 325 -11.81 -14.21 17.39
CA ASP A 325 -11.10 -13.19 16.61
C ASP A 325 -10.41 -13.86 15.41
N HIS A 326 -10.63 -13.33 14.21
CA HIS A 326 -10.09 -13.84 12.97
C HIS A 326 -9.58 -12.69 12.09
N ILE A 327 -8.56 -12.98 11.28
CA ILE A 327 -8.10 -12.11 10.20
C ILE A 327 -8.46 -12.80 8.89
N ALA A 328 -9.24 -12.14 8.07
CA ALA A 328 -9.54 -12.57 6.72
C ALA A 328 -8.67 -11.81 5.72
N LYS A 329 -8.25 -12.48 4.64
CA LYS A 329 -7.41 -11.93 3.58
C LYS A 329 -8.12 -12.05 2.24
N LEU A 330 -8.20 -10.94 1.52
CA LEU A 330 -8.62 -10.90 0.13
C LEU A 330 -7.40 -10.60 -0.73
N THR A 331 -7.00 -11.55 -1.55
CA THR A 331 -5.94 -11.40 -2.56
C THR A 331 -6.57 -11.31 -3.93
N VAL A 332 -6.15 -10.33 -4.72
CA VAL A 332 -6.58 -10.13 -6.12
C VAL A 332 -5.36 -10.24 -7.01
N THR A 333 -5.47 -11.01 -8.09
CA THR A 333 -4.37 -11.31 -9.01
C THR A 333 -4.76 -10.91 -10.44
N ASP A 334 -3.86 -10.24 -11.14
CA ASP A 334 -3.98 -9.90 -12.56
C ASP A 334 -3.61 -11.09 -13.48
N ARG A 335 -3.77 -10.92 -14.78
CA ARG A 335 -3.41 -11.94 -15.77
C ARG A 335 -1.90 -12.12 -15.92
N GLY A 336 -1.12 -11.12 -15.57
CA GLY A 336 0.34 -11.17 -15.56
C GLY A 336 0.91 -11.88 -14.34
N GLY A 337 0.06 -12.20 -13.34
CA GLY A 337 0.42 -12.93 -12.11
C GLY A 337 0.84 -12.04 -10.96
N LEU A 338 0.70 -10.70 -11.06
CA LEU A 338 0.91 -9.81 -9.93
C LEU A 338 -0.32 -9.80 -9.02
N SER A 339 -0.10 -9.67 -7.72
CA SER A 339 -1.17 -9.76 -6.73
C SER A 339 -1.08 -8.66 -5.70
N SER A 340 -2.24 -8.14 -5.32
CA SER A 340 -2.42 -7.26 -4.16
C SER A 340 -3.29 -7.95 -3.12
N THR A 341 -3.01 -7.69 -1.84
CA THR A 341 -3.74 -8.30 -0.72
C THR A 341 -4.22 -7.23 0.25
N THR A 342 -5.44 -7.38 0.72
CA THR A 342 -5.97 -6.61 1.85
C THR A 342 -6.44 -7.54 2.95
N GLU A 343 -6.26 -7.12 4.20
CA GLU A 343 -6.66 -7.85 5.39
C GLU A 343 -7.70 -7.06 6.19
N PHE A 344 -8.60 -7.76 6.86
CA PHE A 344 -9.49 -7.15 7.82
C PHE A 344 -9.77 -8.08 8.99
N SER A 345 -9.90 -7.48 10.18
CA SER A 345 -10.10 -8.19 11.42
C SER A 345 -11.59 -8.27 11.77
N ILE A 346 -12.09 -9.47 12.01
CA ILE A 346 -13.46 -9.70 12.47
C ILE A 346 -13.46 -10.42 13.81
N LYS A 347 -14.42 -10.09 14.66
CA LYS A 347 -14.71 -10.78 15.91
C LYS A 347 -16.11 -11.35 15.85
N LEU A 348 -16.21 -12.65 15.67
CA LEU A 348 -17.48 -13.36 15.64
C LEU A 348 -17.89 -13.70 17.08
N GLN A 349 -18.95 -13.05 17.54
CA GLN A 349 -19.49 -13.32 18.89
C GLN A 349 -20.15 -14.69 18.91
N PRO A 350 -19.92 -15.48 19.95
CA PRO A 350 -20.58 -16.77 20.11
C PRO A 350 -22.07 -16.59 20.32
N GLU A 351 -22.83 -17.65 20.05
CA GLU A 351 -24.23 -17.68 20.43
C GLU A 351 -24.39 -17.46 21.94
N LEU A 352 -25.13 -16.40 22.30
CA LEU A 352 -25.51 -16.15 23.68
C LEU A 352 -26.70 -17.06 24.02
N LEU A 353 -26.46 -18.38 24.12
CA LEU A 353 -27.47 -19.25 24.71
C LEU A 353 -27.66 -18.88 26.19
N GLN A 354 -28.89 -18.68 26.59
CA GLN A 354 -29.25 -18.86 27.98
C GLN A 354 -28.79 -20.25 28.39
N GLU A 355 -28.06 -20.37 29.48
CA GLU A 355 -27.25 -21.52 29.91
C GLU A 355 -27.63 -22.89 29.32
N VAL A 356 -28.92 -23.20 29.10
CA VAL A 356 -29.45 -24.44 28.49
C VAL A 356 -30.78 -24.19 27.77
N GLU A 357 -30.91 -24.72 26.55
CA GLU A 357 -32.15 -24.88 25.81
C GLU A 357 -32.63 -26.33 25.83
N LEU A 358 -33.92 -26.52 26.01
CA LEU A 358 -34.58 -27.84 26.05
C LEU A 358 -35.68 -27.88 25.01
N TYR A 359 -35.66 -28.88 24.12
CA TYR A 359 -36.70 -29.04 23.12
C TYR A 359 -36.83 -30.52 22.65
N PRO A 360 -38.01 -30.98 22.21
CA PRO A 360 -39.28 -30.26 22.35
C PRO A 360 -39.74 -30.21 23.82
N ASN A 361 -40.50 -29.20 24.17
CA ASN A 361 -41.21 -29.16 25.44
C ASN A 361 -42.60 -28.52 25.20
N PRO A 362 -43.68 -29.26 25.19
CA PRO A 362 -43.86 -30.67 25.67
C PRO A 362 -43.05 -31.72 24.91
N VAL A 363 -42.60 -32.76 25.59
CA VAL A 363 -41.80 -33.86 25.06
C VAL A 363 -42.58 -35.18 25.04
N VAL A 364 -42.45 -35.94 23.91
CA VAL A 364 -43.01 -37.31 23.82
C VAL A 364 -42.03 -38.32 24.36
N ASP A 365 -40.87 -38.52 23.73
CA ASP A 365 -39.92 -39.53 24.16
C ASP A 365 -38.53 -38.99 24.41
N ILE A 366 -37.99 -38.19 23.53
CA ILE A 366 -36.62 -37.69 23.60
C ILE A 366 -36.61 -36.18 23.83
N LEU A 367 -35.98 -35.76 24.92
CA LEU A 367 -35.72 -34.37 25.22
C LEU A 367 -34.29 -34.02 24.78
N THR A 368 -34.15 -33.11 23.85
CA THR A 368 -32.87 -32.60 23.40
C THR A 368 -32.39 -31.49 24.31
N ILE A 369 -31.14 -31.56 24.72
CA ILE A 369 -30.48 -30.61 25.64
C ILE A 369 -29.36 -29.93 24.84
N ARG A 370 -29.45 -28.63 24.64
CA ARG A 370 -28.40 -27.80 24.04
C ARG A 370 -27.82 -26.91 25.14
N ALA A 371 -26.50 -26.93 25.31
CA ALA A 371 -25.84 -26.25 26.42
C ALA A 371 -24.93 -25.11 25.91
N SER A 372 -24.86 -24.01 26.67
CA SER A 372 -23.93 -22.90 26.41
C SER A 372 -22.50 -23.30 26.70
N MET A 373 -21.52 -22.47 26.26
CA MET A 373 -20.10 -22.70 26.55
C MET A 373 -19.79 -22.72 28.05
N THR A 374 -20.57 -22.00 28.86
CA THR A 374 -20.40 -21.91 30.33
C THR A 374 -21.08 -23.06 31.10
N PHE A 375 -21.90 -23.87 30.41
CA PHE A 375 -22.61 -25.02 30.96
C PHE A 375 -22.53 -26.20 30.00
N SER A 376 -21.33 -26.60 29.60
CA SER A 376 -21.10 -27.65 28.61
C SER A 376 -20.26 -28.79 29.19
N GLY A 377 -20.43 -29.99 28.63
CA GLY A 377 -19.72 -31.19 29.01
C GLY A 377 -20.64 -32.29 29.49
N GLU A 378 -20.12 -33.23 30.29
CA GLU A 378 -20.92 -34.23 30.97
C GLU A 378 -21.70 -33.60 32.11
N MET A 379 -23.01 -33.77 32.09
CA MET A 379 -23.92 -33.26 33.11
C MET A 379 -24.77 -34.37 33.68
N ARG A 380 -25.12 -34.26 34.95
CA ARG A 380 -26.08 -35.14 35.62
C ARG A 380 -27.47 -34.53 35.45
N ALA A 381 -28.37 -35.22 34.77
CA ALA A 381 -29.76 -34.87 34.57
C ALA A 381 -30.65 -35.64 35.54
N CYS A 382 -31.37 -34.92 36.42
CA CYS A 382 -32.27 -35.49 37.40
C CYS A 382 -33.67 -34.95 37.16
N LEU A 383 -34.65 -35.82 36.93
CA LEU A 383 -36.04 -35.50 36.72
C LEU A 383 -36.85 -35.81 37.98
N TYR A 384 -37.62 -34.84 38.45
CA TYR A 384 -38.46 -34.94 39.66
C TYR A 384 -39.92 -34.76 39.31
N ASP A 385 -40.80 -35.55 39.95
CA ASP A 385 -42.27 -35.38 39.83
C ASP A 385 -42.77 -34.15 40.59
N ALA A 386 -44.09 -33.89 40.52
CA ALA A 386 -44.70 -32.76 41.18
C ALA A 386 -44.62 -32.83 42.73
N SER A 387 -44.36 -34.00 43.29
CA SER A 387 -44.18 -34.22 44.71
C SER A 387 -42.71 -34.12 45.16
N GLY A 388 -41.82 -33.86 44.22
CA GLY A 388 -40.37 -33.71 44.47
C GLY A 388 -39.61 -35.06 44.56
N ASN A 389 -40.22 -36.18 44.18
CA ASN A 389 -39.54 -37.46 44.12
C ASN A 389 -38.67 -37.58 42.83
N LEU A 390 -37.48 -38.17 42.96
CA LEU A 390 -36.61 -38.44 41.83
C LEU A 390 -37.18 -39.57 40.96
N VAL A 391 -37.52 -39.26 39.69
CA VAL A 391 -38.12 -40.21 38.75
C VAL A 391 -37.07 -40.78 37.80
N LEU A 392 -36.13 -39.98 37.40
CA LEU A 392 -35.05 -40.39 36.48
C LEU A 392 -33.76 -39.69 36.81
N GLU A 393 -32.64 -40.42 36.76
CA GLU A 393 -31.29 -39.86 36.78
C GLU A 393 -30.47 -40.45 35.64
N ARG A 394 -29.82 -39.55 34.83
CA ARG A 394 -28.95 -39.94 33.71
C ARG A 394 -27.78 -38.97 33.59
N LYS A 395 -26.70 -39.48 33.01
CA LYS A 395 -25.61 -38.65 32.50
C LYS A 395 -25.89 -38.31 31.04
N VAL A 396 -25.77 -37.04 30.71
CA VAL A 396 -25.95 -36.52 29.38
C VAL A 396 -24.76 -35.63 29.03
N THR A 397 -24.22 -35.77 27.85
CA THR A 397 -23.17 -34.87 27.37
C THR A 397 -23.75 -33.92 26.36
N ALA A 398 -23.68 -32.60 26.63
CA ALA A 398 -24.14 -31.58 25.71
C ALA A 398 -23.14 -30.41 25.66
N SER A 399 -23.08 -29.76 24.51
CA SER A 399 -22.27 -28.55 24.29
C SER A 399 -22.95 -27.63 23.29
N LEU A 400 -22.34 -26.47 23.02
CA LEU A 400 -22.83 -25.51 22.02
C LEU A 400 -22.96 -26.17 20.62
N HIS A 401 -22.07 -27.10 20.27
CA HIS A 401 -21.98 -27.72 18.94
C HIS A 401 -22.50 -29.16 18.89
N LYS A 402 -22.82 -29.76 20.04
CA LYS A 402 -23.33 -31.13 20.13
C LYS A 402 -24.42 -31.19 21.16
N ALA A 403 -25.65 -31.34 20.73
CA ALA A 403 -26.79 -31.54 21.61
C ALA A 403 -26.68 -32.92 22.30
N GLY A 404 -27.09 -32.97 23.57
CA GLY A 404 -27.33 -34.19 24.31
C GLY A 404 -28.79 -34.59 24.24
N GLU A 405 -29.06 -35.87 24.46
CA GLU A 405 -30.41 -36.43 24.48
C GLU A 405 -30.72 -37.09 25.82
N LEU A 406 -31.92 -36.84 26.33
CA LEU A 406 -32.48 -37.48 27.51
C LEU A 406 -33.72 -38.28 27.09
N ASP A 407 -33.60 -39.58 27.18
CA ASP A 407 -34.69 -40.52 26.89
C ASP A 407 -35.69 -40.55 28.05
N LEU A 408 -36.93 -40.11 27.75
CA LEU A 408 -38.09 -40.07 28.65
C LEU A 408 -39.18 -41.06 28.25
N SER A 409 -38.92 -42.01 27.33
CA SER A 409 -39.90 -42.93 26.77
C SER A 409 -40.55 -43.86 27.83
N LYS A 410 -39.87 -44.03 28.99
CA LYS A 410 -40.33 -44.85 30.13
C LYS A 410 -40.89 -43.99 31.29
N VAL A 411 -41.06 -42.70 31.11
CA VAL A 411 -41.60 -41.78 32.09
C VAL A 411 -43.06 -41.50 31.74
N ASP A 412 -43.95 -41.60 32.73
CA ASP A 412 -45.36 -41.37 32.58
C ASP A 412 -45.63 -39.93 32.17
N GLY A 413 -46.79 -39.68 31.49
CA GLY A 413 -47.22 -38.32 31.12
C GLY A 413 -47.47 -37.47 32.38
N GLY A 414 -46.96 -36.21 32.32
CA GLY A 414 -47.11 -35.33 33.49
C GLY A 414 -46.17 -34.11 33.45
N SER A 415 -46.23 -33.31 34.50
CA SER A 415 -45.35 -32.15 34.69
C SER A 415 -44.19 -32.52 35.62
N TYR A 416 -42.97 -32.23 35.17
CA TYR A 416 -41.76 -32.59 35.87
C TYR A 416 -40.82 -31.39 36.01
N THR A 417 -39.95 -31.45 37.04
CA THR A 417 -38.83 -30.53 37.23
C THR A 417 -37.53 -31.24 36.85
N LEU A 418 -36.89 -30.77 35.78
CA LEU A 418 -35.54 -31.22 35.37
C LEU A 418 -34.47 -30.36 36.02
N LYS A 419 -33.55 -31.00 36.78
CA LYS A 419 -32.34 -30.37 37.30
C LYS A 419 -31.11 -30.93 36.56
N LEU A 420 -30.34 -30.02 35.98
CA LEU A 420 -29.06 -30.32 35.30
C LEU A 420 -27.89 -29.81 36.14
N TYR A 421 -26.98 -30.69 36.50
CA TYR A 421 -25.80 -30.37 37.30
C TYR A 421 -24.53 -30.50 36.42
N CYS A 422 -23.78 -29.42 36.27
CA CYS A 422 -22.56 -29.35 35.48
C CYS A 422 -21.61 -28.28 36.06
N ASN A 423 -20.31 -28.59 36.23
CA ASN A 423 -19.28 -27.60 36.62
C ASN A 423 -19.66 -26.76 37.85
N ASN A 424 -20.16 -27.41 38.92
CA ASN A 424 -20.63 -26.78 40.17
C ASN A 424 -21.83 -25.80 40.00
N LYS A 425 -22.48 -25.81 38.83
CA LYS A 425 -23.72 -25.08 38.57
C LYS A 425 -24.91 -26.01 38.49
N THR A 426 -26.08 -25.49 38.82
CA THR A 426 -27.34 -26.22 38.69
C THR A 426 -28.34 -25.37 37.91
N ILE A 427 -28.92 -25.96 36.87
CA ILE A 427 -30.02 -25.36 36.11
C ILE A 427 -31.28 -26.14 36.37
N THR A 428 -32.38 -25.45 36.63
CA THR A 428 -33.71 -26.04 36.87
C THR A 428 -34.66 -25.57 35.76
N LYS A 429 -35.34 -26.53 35.14
CA LYS A 429 -36.35 -26.27 34.09
C LYS A 429 -37.58 -27.13 34.30
N ASN A 430 -38.74 -26.62 33.90
CA ASN A 430 -39.98 -27.39 33.93
C ASN A 430 -40.17 -28.12 32.61
N ILE A 431 -40.54 -29.39 32.65
CA ILE A 431 -40.76 -30.27 31.50
C ILE A 431 -42.19 -30.79 31.54
N ILE A 432 -42.84 -30.80 30.40
CA ILE A 432 -44.14 -31.41 30.19
C ILE A 432 -43.93 -32.67 29.35
N LYS A 433 -44.17 -33.85 29.92
CA LYS A 433 -44.14 -35.15 29.23
C LYS A 433 -45.57 -35.47 28.77
N LEU A 434 -45.71 -35.74 27.47
CA LEU A 434 -46.97 -36.18 26.85
C LEU A 434 -47.17 -37.66 26.94
#